data_69a63262451e0b929be9334c0433edff
#
_entry.id   69a63262451e0b929be9334c0433edff
#
_cell.length_a   1.000
_cell.length_b   1.000
_cell.length_c   1.000
_cell.angle_alpha   90.00
_cell.angle_beta   90.00
_cell.angle_gamma   90.00
#
_symmetry.space_group_name_H-M   'P 1'
#
loop_
_entity.id
_entity.type
_entity.pdbx_description
1 polymer ?
#
loop_
_entity_poly.entity_id
_entity_poly.type
_entity_poly.pdbx_seq_one_letter_code
_entity_poly.pdbx_strand_id
1 'polypeptide(L)'
;MFPMRRLDIYLNDHFAGATFGMELARRAATENRGTELGDFLHVLHEEIVEDRQTLRAVMNALGVDASPVKPAGAWLLEKAGRLKLNGQLRGHSPLSPLVELEVLEAGVSGKRSLWQVLERAFPGDPRLERFHFGALVARAEEQLQGLQEHRLLLGPDAVGEGRISRQTEDVRLTPADPGQGENDRTPDRR
;
A
#
# COMPACT_ATOMS: atom_id res chain seq x y z
N MET A 1 31.38 19.88 16.56
CA MET A 1 30.28 19.00 16.08
C MET A 1 29.32 18.84 17.25
N PHE A 2 28.22 19.60 17.27
CA PHE A 2 27.23 19.50 18.32
C PHE A 2 26.50 18.15 18.23
N PRO A 3 26.25 17.46 19.34
CA PRO A 3 25.47 16.22 19.30
C PRO A 3 24.07 16.53 18.76
N MET A 4 23.62 15.76 17.79
CA MET A 4 22.23 15.87 17.27
C MET A 4 21.26 15.69 18.43
N ARG A 5 20.36 16.66 18.61
CA ARG A 5 19.31 16.55 19.64
C ARG A 5 18.36 15.41 19.27
N ARG A 6 17.75 14.77 20.28
CA ARG A 6 16.78 13.66 20.04
C ARG A 6 15.66 14.08 19.08
N LEU A 7 15.22 15.33 19.19
CA LEU A 7 14.20 15.90 18.29
C LEU A 7 14.68 15.95 16.85
N ASP A 8 15.94 16.35 16.62
CA ASP A 8 16.51 16.43 15.27
C ASP A 8 16.51 15.06 14.58
N ILE A 9 16.88 14.01 15.32
CA ILE A 9 16.84 12.61 14.83
C ILE A 9 15.41 12.23 14.51
N TYR A 10 14.49 12.40 15.47
CA TYR A 10 13.10 12.01 15.33
C TYR A 10 12.40 12.65 14.12
N LEU A 11 12.53 13.98 13.96
CA LEU A 11 11.91 14.69 12.85
C LEU A 11 12.55 14.35 11.50
N ASN A 12 13.87 14.17 11.45
CA ASN A 12 14.55 13.77 10.22
C ASN A 12 14.18 12.34 9.77
N ASP A 13 13.98 11.41 10.71
CA ASP A 13 13.54 10.06 10.42
C ASP A 13 12.12 10.07 9.80
N HIS A 14 11.20 10.83 10.38
CA HIS A 14 9.86 11.01 9.82
C HIS A 14 9.88 11.73 8.46
N PHE A 15 10.74 12.72 8.28
CA PHE A 15 10.87 13.43 7.02
C PHE A 15 11.41 12.54 5.89
N ALA A 16 12.35 11.66 6.21
CA ALA A 16 12.84 10.64 5.28
C ALA A 16 11.74 9.62 4.93
N GLY A 17 10.99 9.16 5.94
CA GLY A 17 9.82 8.28 5.74
C GLY A 17 8.73 8.91 4.87
N ALA A 18 8.42 10.20 5.09
CA ALA A 18 7.46 10.95 4.27
C ALA A 18 7.92 11.07 2.81
N THR A 19 9.23 11.27 2.56
CA THR A 19 9.79 11.30 1.21
C THR A 19 9.64 9.95 0.51
N PHE A 20 9.92 8.86 1.21
CA PHE A 20 9.73 7.51 0.69
C PHE A 20 8.24 7.21 0.41
N GLY A 21 7.34 7.54 1.35
CA GLY A 21 5.89 7.33 1.20
C GLY A 21 5.32 8.10 0.01
N MET A 22 5.75 9.33 -0.20
CA MET A 22 5.37 10.16 -1.35
C MET A 22 5.74 9.47 -2.68
N GLU A 23 6.98 8.99 -2.82
CA GLU A 23 7.43 8.31 -4.04
C GLU A 23 6.73 6.96 -4.25
N LEU A 24 6.47 6.23 -3.17
CA LEU A 24 5.73 4.96 -3.24
C LEU A 24 4.28 5.20 -3.70
N ALA A 25 3.57 6.16 -3.11
CA ALA A 25 2.19 6.48 -3.48
C ALA A 25 2.10 6.96 -4.94
N ARG A 26 3.03 7.81 -5.39
CA ARG A 26 3.11 8.27 -6.79
C ARG A 26 3.27 7.10 -7.76
N ARG A 27 4.17 6.17 -7.47
CA ARG A 27 4.42 4.99 -8.30
C ARG A 27 3.19 4.09 -8.34
N ALA A 28 2.63 3.75 -7.17
CA ALA A 28 1.46 2.90 -7.06
C ALA A 28 0.24 3.51 -7.78
N ALA A 29 0.01 4.82 -7.67
CA ALA A 29 -1.03 5.52 -8.43
C ALA A 29 -0.83 5.41 -9.95
N THR A 30 0.43 5.51 -10.40
CA THR A 30 0.76 5.40 -11.84
C THR A 30 0.53 3.99 -12.38
N GLU A 31 0.90 2.97 -11.60
CA GLU A 31 0.76 1.55 -11.95
C GLU A 31 -0.70 1.09 -11.95
N ASN A 32 -1.57 1.74 -11.14
CA ASN A 32 -3.00 1.44 -11.05
C ASN A 32 -3.90 2.47 -11.79
N ARG A 33 -3.34 3.25 -12.71
CA ARG A 33 -4.08 4.30 -13.42
C ARG A 33 -5.33 3.76 -14.14
N GLY A 34 -6.44 4.48 -14.00
CA GLY A 34 -7.72 4.12 -14.59
C GLY A 34 -8.52 3.10 -13.78
N THR A 35 -8.12 2.86 -12.55
CA THR A 35 -8.88 2.06 -11.58
C THR A 35 -9.24 2.93 -10.37
N GLU A 36 -10.26 2.51 -9.61
CA GLU A 36 -10.66 3.15 -8.36
C GLU A 36 -9.50 3.24 -7.35
N LEU A 37 -8.67 2.20 -7.26
CA LEU A 37 -7.46 2.22 -6.46
C LEU A 37 -6.47 3.29 -6.96
N GLY A 38 -6.31 3.44 -8.27
CA GLY A 38 -5.41 4.44 -8.84
C GLY A 38 -5.85 5.87 -8.51
N ASP A 39 -7.15 6.14 -8.55
CA ASP A 39 -7.73 7.44 -8.20
C ASP A 39 -7.54 7.74 -6.71
N PHE A 40 -7.81 6.78 -5.83
CA PHE A 40 -7.53 6.89 -4.39
C PHE A 40 -6.06 7.17 -4.11
N LEU A 41 -5.15 6.40 -4.72
CA LEU A 41 -3.71 6.57 -4.51
C LEU A 41 -3.18 7.90 -5.05
N HIS A 42 -3.81 8.46 -6.07
CA HIS A 42 -3.48 9.80 -6.58
C HIS A 42 -3.79 10.87 -5.53
N VAL A 43 -5.00 10.85 -4.95
CA VAL A 43 -5.40 11.76 -3.87
C VAL A 43 -4.48 11.57 -2.65
N LEU A 44 -4.25 10.34 -2.23
CA LEU A 44 -3.34 10.02 -1.13
C LEU A 44 -1.92 10.57 -1.35
N HIS A 45 -1.41 10.47 -2.59
CA HIS A 45 -0.11 11.04 -2.93
C HIS A 45 -0.06 12.56 -2.74
N GLU A 46 -1.07 13.30 -3.21
CA GLU A 46 -1.15 14.75 -3.06
C GLU A 46 -1.19 15.15 -1.58
N GLU A 47 -1.98 14.47 -0.78
CA GLU A 47 -2.06 14.70 0.67
C GLU A 47 -0.75 14.38 1.40
N ILE A 48 -0.04 13.32 1.00
CA ILE A 48 1.29 13.00 1.56
C ILE A 48 2.31 14.10 1.19
N VAL A 49 2.23 14.67 0.01
CA VAL A 49 3.06 15.82 -0.40
C VAL A 49 2.81 17.02 0.51
N GLU A 50 1.54 17.36 0.78
CA GLU A 50 1.17 18.43 1.70
C GLU A 50 1.64 18.18 3.13
N ASP A 51 1.44 16.97 3.64
CA ASP A 51 1.90 16.57 4.98
C ASP A 51 3.41 16.68 5.13
N ARG A 52 4.16 16.28 4.09
CA ARG A 52 5.61 16.43 4.07
C ARG A 52 6.04 17.89 4.05
N GLN A 53 5.33 18.77 3.33
CA GLN A 53 5.59 20.20 3.35
C GLN A 53 5.29 20.80 4.73
N THR A 54 4.19 20.38 5.36
CA THR A 54 3.83 20.76 6.72
C THR A 54 4.91 20.33 7.72
N LEU A 55 5.39 19.08 7.65
CA LEU A 55 6.49 18.61 8.49
C LEU A 55 7.75 19.45 8.29
N ARG A 56 8.09 19.80 7.06
CA ARG A 56 9.23 20.69 6.78
C ARG A 56 9.04 22.07 7.43
N ALA A 57 7.84 22.64 7.38
CA ALA A 57 7.54 23.91 8.02
C ALA A 57 7.62 23.82 9.55
N VAL A 58 7.16 22.72 10.17
CA VAL A 58 7.32 22.43 11.60
C VAL A 58 8.80 22.33 11.98
N MET A 59 9.60 21.59 11.22
CA MET A 59 11.05 21.48 11.42
C MET A 59 11.71 22.86 11.41
N ASN A 60 11.42 23.70 10.42
CA ASN A 60 11.94 25.05 10.32
C ASN A 60 11.53 25.92 11.53
N ALA A 61 10.27 25.83 11.98
CA ALA A 61 9.78 26.57 13.15
C ALA A 61 10.51 26.15 14.44
N LEU A 62 10.89 24.88 14.56
CA LEU A 62 11.63 24.34 15.71
C LEU A 62 13.16 24.50 15.59
N GLY A 63 13.66 25.05 14.49
CA GLY A 63 15.08 25.23 14.23
C GLY A 63 15.82 23.90 13.98
N VAL A 64 15.11 22.95 13.36
CA VAL A 64 15.66 21.64 12.95
C VAL A 64 15.92 21.65 11.45
N ASP A 65 17.17 21.51 11.07
CA ASP A 65 17.53 21.38 9.66
C ASP A 65 17.20 20.00 9.13
N ALA A 66 16.60 19.95 7.93
CA ALA A 66 16.44 18.68 7.25
C ALA A 66 17.81 18.20 6.76
N SER A 67 18.26 17.11 7.33
CA SER A 67 19.48 16.44 6.90
C SER A 67 19.22 15.64 5.62
N PRO A 68 20.12 15.67 4.64
CA PRO A 68 20.03 14.74 3.53
C PRO A 68 20.06 13.32 4.08
N VAL A 69 19.13 12.52 3.59
CA VAL A 69 18.76 11.17 4.01
C VAL A 69 19.91 10.41 4.66
N LYS A 70 19.87 10.24 5.99
CA LYS A 70 20.67 9.29 6.74
C LYS A 70 19.85 8.06 7.13
N PRO A 71 20.46 6.98 7.56
CA PRO A 71 20.05 5.57 7.39
C PRO A 71 18.70 5.11 7.97
N ALA A 72 17.86 5.96 8.54
CA ALA A 72 16.51 5.53 8.94
C ALA A 72 15.61 5.23 7.73
N GLY A 73 15.80 5.95 6.61
CA GLY A 73 15.23 5.57 5.32
C GLY A 73 15.78 4.24 4.79
N ALA A 74 16.96 3.82 5.22
CA ALA A 74 17.56 2.56 4.82
C ALA A 74 16.77 1.35 5.33
N TRP A 75 16.12 1.42 6.50
CA TRP A 75 15.27 0.34 6.99
C TRP A 75 13.98 0.19 6.19
N LEU A 76 13.34 1.31 5.83
CA LEU A 76 12.19 1.31 4.92
C LEU A 76 12.60 0.91 3.50
N LEU A 77 13.78 1.39 3.05
CA LEU A 77 14.37 1.01 1.77
C LEU A 77 14.84 -0.45 1.77
N GLU A 78 15.31 -0.99 2.91
CA GLU A 78 15.65 -2.41 3.05
C GLU A 78 14.39 -3.28 2.99
N LYS A 79 13.30 -2.91 3.66
CA LYS A 79 12.01 -3.59 3.53
C LYS A 79 11.45 -3.48 2.10
N ALA A 80 11.47 -2.30 1.51
CA ALA A 80 11.07 -2.11 0.12
C ALA A 80 12.06 -2.78 -0.86
N GLY A 81 13.34 -2.85 -0.52
CA GLY A 81 14.36 -3.57 -1.28
C GLY A 81 14.18 -5.08 -1.21
N ARG A 82 13.74 -5.62 -0.08
CA ARG A 82 13.35 -7.06 0.03
C ARG A 82 12.14 -7.39 -0.83
N LEU A 83 11.21 -6.46 -1.00
CA LEU A 83 10.13 -6.55 -1.98
C LEU A 83 10.66 -6.62 -3.42
N LYS A 84 11.77 -5.92 -3.69
CA LYS A 84 12.43 -5.88 -5.00
C LYS A 84 13.36 -7.08 -5.25
N LEU A 85 13.96 -7.66 -4.19
CA LEU A 85 14.95 -8.73 -4.27
C LEU A 85 14.36 -10.14 -4.42
N ASN A 86 13.10 -10.35 -4.08
CA ASN A 86 12.43 -11.63 -4.29
C ASN A 86 12.11 -11.95 -5.75
N GLY A 87 12.68 -11.21 -6.72
CA GLY A 87 12.69 -11.58 -8.16
C GLY A 87 11.33 -11.74 -8.84
N GLN A 88 10.24 -11.81 -8.07
CA GLN A 88 8.87 -12.02 -8.54
C GLN A 88 8.09 -10.73 -8.76
N LEU A 89 8.65 -9.57 -8.36
CA LEU A 89 8.00 -8.26 -8.52
C LEU A 89 8.33 -7.58 -9.87
N ARG A 90 8.96 -8.26 -10.79
CA ARG A 90 9.21 -7.79 -12.16
C ARG A 90 8.13 -8.17 -13.17
N GLY A 91 7.06 -8.81 -12.74
CA GLY A 91 5.85 -9.06 -13.51
C GLY A 91 4.65 -8.59 -12.70
N HIS A 92 3.53 -8.30 -13.34
CA HIS A 92 2.24 -7.92 -12.73
C HIS A 92 1.78 -9.00 -11.72
N SER A 93 2.43 -9.03 -10.54
CA SER A 93 2.02 -9.94 -9.46
C SER A 93 0.83 -9.28 -8.73
N PRO A 94 -0.27 -10.01 -8.53
CA PRO A 94 -1.40 -9.52 -7.73
C PRO A 94 -1.00 -9.11 -6.31
N LEU A 95 0.12 -9.63 -5.78
CA LEU A 95 0.66 -9.30 -4.47
C LEU A 95 1.29 -7.88 -4.40
N SER A 96 1.75 -7.31 -5.53
CA SER A 96 2.47 -6.04 -5.51
C SER A 96 1.61 -4.89 -4.96
N PRO A 97 0.38 -4.65 -5.46
CA PRO A 97 -0.48 -3.59 -4.91
C PRO A 97 -0.82 -3.82 -3.44
N LEU A 98 -1.08 -5.07 -3.03
CA LEU A 98 -1.40 -5.40 -1.63
C LEU A 98 -0.26 -5.00 -0.70
N VAL A 99 0.97 -5.38 -1.02
CA VAL A 99 2.14 -5.08 -0.18
C VAL A 99 2.47 -3.58 -0.20
N GLU A 100 2.26 -2.89 -1.31
CA GLU A 100 2.43 -1.43 -1.40
C GLU A 100 1.44 -0.69 -0.49
N LEU A 101 0.18 -1.14 -0.43
CA LEU A 101 -0.81 -0.60 0.50
C LEU A 101 -0.42 -0.84 1.96
N GLU A 102 0.08 -2.03 2.31
CA GLU A 102 0.55 -2.33 3.68
C GLU A 102 1.73 -1.43 4.10
N VAL A 103 2.66 -1.16 3.19
CA VAL A 103 3.78 -0.25 3.46
C VAL A 103 3.30 1.19 3.62
N LEU A 104 2.35 1.65 2.79
CA LEU A 104 1.74 2.97 2.92
C LEU A 104 0.96 3.10 4.22
N GLU A 105 0.18 2.09 4.62
CA GLU A 105 -0.55 2.04 5.89
C GLU A 105 0.39 2.18 7.09
N ALA A 106 1.52 1.45 7.10
CA ALA A 106 2.54 1.58 8.14
C ALA A 106 3.15 3.00 8.18
N GLY A 107 3.42 3.60 7.02
CA GLY A 107 3.95 4.96 6.90
C GLY A 107 2.97 6.02 7.41
N VAL A 108 1.70 5.94 7.03
CA VAL A 108 0.64 6.86 7.48
C VAL A 108 0.38 6.71 8.98
N SER A 109 0.41 5.48 9.53
CA SER A 109 0.32 5.24 10.96
C SER A 109 1.46 5.91 11.74
N GLY A 110 2.68 5.82 11.21
CA GLY A 110 3.84 6.54 11.77
C GLY A 110 3.65 8.06 11.73
N LYS A 111 3.16 8.61 10.64
CA LYS A 111 2.84 10.04 10.47
C LYS A 111 1.78 10.50 11.49
N ARG A 112 0.69 9.74 11.65
CA ARG A 112 -0.33 10.04 12.68
C ARG A 112 0.30 10.12 14.07
N SER A 113 1.15 9.16 14.41
CA SER A 113 1.86 9.15 15.69
C SER A 113 2.79 10.36 15.87
N LEU A 114 3.47 10.79 14.81
CA LEU A 114 4.27 12.01 14.81
C LEU A 114 3.45 13.23 15.20
N TRP A 115 2.29 13.45 14.56
CA TRP A 115 1.42 14.60 14.85
C TRP A 115 0.92 14.58 16.28
N GLN A 116 0.50 13.42 16.80
CA GLN A 116 0.08 13.24 18.19
C GLN A 116 1.21 13.54 19.19
N VAL A 117 2.44 13.12 18.87
CA VAL A 117 3.61 13.39 19.71
C VAL A 117 3.94 14.88 19.73
N LEU A 118 3.92 15.57 18.58
CA LEU A 118 4.22 16.98 18.50
C LEU A 118 3.19 17.84 19.26
N GLU A 119 1.91 17.52 19.13
CA GLU A 119 0.83 18.19 19.86
C GLU A 119 1.04 18.10 21.39
N ARG A 120 1.42 16.93 21.89
CA ARG A 120 1.63 16.68 23.32
C ARG A 120 2.96 17.18 23.85
N ALA A 121 4.00 17.19 23.02
CA ALA A 121 5.34 17.59 23.43
C ALA A 121 5.52 19.11 23.48
N PHE A 122 4.71 19.87 22.74
CA PHE A 122 4.83 21.32 22.60
C PHE A 122 3.50 22.06 22.86
N PRO A 123 2.84 21.83 24.02
CA PRO A 123 1.56 22.48 24.31
C PRO A 123 1.73 24.00 24.42
N GLY A 124 0.99 24.76 23.59
CA GLY A 124 1.02 26.22 23.63
C GLY A 124 2.34 26.85 23.14
N ASP A 125 3.20 26.12 22.45
CA ASP A 125 4.41 26.70 21.85
C ASP A 125 4.04 27.66 20.72
N PRO A 126 4.32 28.97 20.85
CA PRO A 126 3.92 29.98 19.85
C PRO A 126 4.52 29.73 18.45
N ARG A 127 5.62 29.02 18.34
CA ARG A 127 6.24 28.67 17.07
C ARG A 127 5.37 27.68 16.27
N LEU A 128 4.55 26.90 16.97
CA LEU A 128 3.72 25.83 16.40
C LEU A 128 2.22 26.17 16.36
N GLU A 129 1.80 27.32 16.87
CA GLU A 129 0.39 27.73 16.98
C GLU A 129 -0.38 27.70 15.64
N ARG A 130 0.33 27.95 14.53
CA ARG A 130 -0.26 27.93 13.18
C ARG A 130 -0.54 26.52 12.65
N PHE A 131 -0.01 25.45 13.30
CA PHE A 131 -0.18 24.08 12.87
C PHE A 131 -1.32 23.41 13.63
N HIS A 132 -2.36 23.00 12.92
CA HIS A 132 -3.53 22.36 13.50
C HIS A 132 -3.31 20.84 13.58
N PHE A 133 -2.53 20.38 14.56
CA PHE A 133 -2.15 18.96 14.68
C PHE A 133 -3.36 18.03 14.76
N GLY A 134 -4.44 18.41 15.44
CA GLY A 134 -5.68 17.60 15.47
C GLY A 134 -6.27 17.37 14.07
N ALA A 135 -6.26 18.37 13.17
CA ALA A 135 -6.69 18.18 11.79
C ALA A 135 -5.74 17.27 10.98
N LEU A 136 -4.43 17.34 11.24
CA LEU A 136 -3.44 16.45 10.61
C LEU A 136 -3.61 15.00 11.08
N VAL A 137 -3.96 14.79 12.34
CA VAL A 137 -4.30 13.46 12.88
C VAL A 137 -5.56 12.92 12.22
N ALA A 138 -6.63 13.73 12.14
CA ALA A 138 -7.90 13.32 11.51
C ALA A 138 -7.69 12.92 10.04
N ARG A 139 -6.95 13.72 9.26
CA ARG A 139 -6.60 13.37 7.86
C ARG A 139 -5.81 12.06 7.77
N ALA A 140 -4.87 11.82 8.67
CA ALA A 140 -4.13 10.57 8.69
C ALA A 140 -5.03 9.37 9.04
N GLU A 141 -6.05 9.55 9.84
CA GLU A 141 -7.06 8.51 10.15
C GLU A 141 -7.94 8.20 8.94
N GLU A 142 -8.38 9.21 8.20
CA GLU A 142 -9.12 9.03 6.94
C GLU A 142 -8.28 8.29 5.88
N GLN A 143 -7.00 8.64 5.75
CA GLN A 143 -6.05 7.95 4.87
C GLN A 143 -5.86 6.48 5.26
N LEU A 144 -5.74 6.19 6.57
CA LEU A 144 -5.64 4.81 7.06
C LEU A 144 -6.88 3.99 6.75
N GLN A 145 -8.07 4.59 6.92
CA GLN A 145 -9.32 3.93 6.59
C GLN A 145 -9.39 3.57 5.09
N GLY A 146 -9.11 4.50 4.20
CA GLY A 146 -9.10 4.25 2.75
C GLY A 146 -8.08 3.19 2.33
N LEU A 147 -6.86 3.23 2.90
CA LEU A 147 -5.84 2.20 2.66
C LEU A 147 -6.32 0.81 3.12
N GLN A 148 -6.95 0.72 4.29
CA GLN A 148 -7.50 -0.53 4.81
C GLN A 148 -8.62 -1.08 3.95
N GLU A 149 -9.54 -0.24 3.49
CA GLU A 149 -10.64 -0.62 2.60
C GLU A 149 -10.12 -1.22 1.30
N HIS A 150 -9.21 -0.54 0.61
CA HIS A 150 -8.60 -1.03 -0.64
C HIS A 150 -7.77 -2.30 -0.42
N ARG A 151 -7.04 -2.40 0.69
CA ARG A 151 -6.27 -3.59 1.04
C ARG A 151 -7.16 -4.82 1.24
N LEU A 152 -8.29 -4.66 1.92
CA LEU A 152 -9.25 -5.76 2.13
C LEU A 152 -9.96 -6.17 0.85
N LEU A 153 -10.22 -5.24 -0.08
CA LEU A 153 -10.78 -5.54 -1.40
C LEU A 153 -9.82 -6.36 -2.26
N LEU A 154 -8.52 -6.03 -2.22
CA LEU A 154 -7.49 -6.71 -3.02
C LEU A 154 -7.04 -8.04 -2.43
N GLY A 155 -7.10 -8.19 -1.11
CA GLY A 155 -6.55 -9.33 -0.39
C GLY A 155 -6.96 -10.69 -0.94
N PRO A 156 -8.27 -10.98 -1.14
CA PRO A 156 -8.73 -12.28 -1.63
C PRO A 156 -8.16 -12.68 -2.99
N ASP A 157 -8.00 -11.74 -3.91
CA ASP A 157 -7.46 -12.02 -5.24
C ASP A 157 -5.93 -12.05 -5.24
N ALA A 158 -5.29 -11.33 -4.32
CA ALA A 158 -3.85 -11.24 -4.22
C ALA A 158 -3.23 -12.49 -3.55
N VAL A 159 -3.88 -13.05 -2.52
CA VAL A 159 -3.36 -14.19 -1.74
C VAL A 159 -4.09 -15.50 -2.03
N GLY A 160 -5.29 -15.44 -2.62
CA GLY A 160 -5.99 -16.63 -3.08
C GLY A 160 -5.20 -17.28 -4.21
N GLU A 161 -4.93 -18.57 -4.13
CA GLU A 161 -4.52 -19.34 -5.30
C GLU A 161 -5.58 -19.07 -6.37
N GLY A 162 -5.16 -18.46 -7.47
CA GLY A 162 -6.06 -17.96 -8.52
C GLY A 162 -7.17 -19.00 -8.77
N ARG A 163 -8.42 -18.55 -8.77
CA ARG A 163 -9.57 -19.39 -9.09
C ARG A 163 -9.18 -20.28 -10.25
N ILE A 164 -8.84 -21.53 -9.93
CA ILE A 164 -8.82 -22.60 -10.91
C ILE A 164 -10.15 -22.47 -11.61
N SER A 165 -10.08 -22.05 -12.85
CA SER A 165 -11.22 -21.77 -13.73
C SER A 165 -12.25 -22.88 -13.55
N ARG A 166 -13.40 -22.59 -12.95
CA ARG A 166 -14.60 -23.43 -13.01
C ARG A 166 -15.13 -23.50 -14.44
N GLN A 167 -14.25 -23.49 -15.40
CA GLN A 167 -14.55 -23.55 -16.82
C GLN A 167 -14.24 -24.90 -17.43
N THR A 168 -13.90 -25.89 -16.59
CA THR A 168 -13.61 -27.26 -17.06
C THR A 168 -14.64 -28.30 -16.59
N GLU A 169 -15.69 -27.90 -15.91
CA GLU A 169 -16.72 -28.84 -15.44
C GLU A 169 -18.00 -28.85 -16.24
N ASP A 170 -18.09 -28.01 -17.27
CA ASP A 170 -19.20 -27.98 -18.24
C ASP A 170 -18.91 -28.73 -19.55
N VAL A 171 -17.84 -29.51 -19.59
CA VAL A 171 -17.53 -30.37 -20.72
C VAL A 171 -17.74 -31.83 -20.30
N ARG A 172 -18.92 -32.33 -20.73
CA ARG A 172 -19.28 -33.75 -20.81
C ARG A 172 -20.02 -34.40 -19.66
N LEU A 173 -21.22 -33.97 -19.49
CA LEU A 173 -22.31 -34.91 -19.32
C LEU A 173 -23.12 -34.90 -20.62
N THR A 174 -22.53 -35.44 -21.66
CA THR A 174 -23.30 -36.02 -22.78
C THR A 174 -23.78 -37.38 -22.29
N PRO A 175 -25.09 -37.59 -22.13
CA PRO A 175 -25.60 -38.91 -21.83
C PRO A 175 -25.22 -39.83 -23.01
N ALA A 176 -24.62 -40.97 -22.69
CA ALA A 176 -24.49 -42.05 -23.64
C ALA A 176 -25.88 -42.36 -24.20
N ASP A 177 -25.99 -42.29 -25.51
CA ASP A 177 -27.14 -42.77 -26.26
C ASP A 177 -27.31 -44.29 -26.06
N PRO A 178 -28.38 -44.78 -25.43
CA PRO A 178 -28.67 -46.19 -25.35
C PRO A 178 -29.62 -46.59 -26.47
N GLY A 179 -29.09 -46.75 -27.66
CA GLY A 179 -30.01 -47.13 -28.71
C GLY A 179 -29.38 -47.58 -29.99
N GLN A 180 -28.96 -48.82 -30.06
CA GLN A 180 -29.17 -49.72 -31.24
C GLN A 180 -28.83 -51.13 -30.75
N GLY A 181 -29.78 -51.82 -30.31
CA GLY A 181 -30.74 -52.73 -30.83
C GLY A 181 -30.12 -53.79 -31.73
N GLU A 182 -29.71 -54.85 -31.09
CA GLU A 182 -30.10 -56.21 -31.45
C GLU A 182 -30.77 -56.33 -32.88
N ASN A 183 -30.03 -56.93 -33.78
CA ASN A 183 -30.63 -57.70 -34.85
C ASN A 183 -29.81 -58.96 -35.09
N ASP A 184 -30.20 -59.98 -34.32
CA ASP A 184 -30.08 -61.40 -34.63
C ASP A 184 -30.74 -61.71 -35.95
N ARG A 185 -29.97 -62.21 -36.87
CA ARG A 185 -30.47 -63.09 -37.96
C ARG A 185 -29.36 -64.02 -38.41
N THR A 186 -29.37 -65.17 -37.82
CA THR A 186 -28.94 -66.39 -38.46
C THR A 186 -29.78 -66.61 -39.74
N PRO A 187 -29.22 -67.17 -40.79
CA PRO A 187 -29.88 -68.14 -41.60
C PRO A 187 -29.11 -69.43 -41.64
N ASP A 188 -29.90 -70.43 -41.43
CA ASP A 188 -29.76 -71.80 -41.58
C ASP A 188 -29.47 -72.22 -43.06
N ARG A 189 -28.66 -73.31 -43.19
CA ARG A 189 -28.68 -74.38 -44.22
C ARG A 189 -28.59 -74.01 -45.72
N ARG A 190 -27.65 -74.48 -46.37
CA ARG A 190 -27.45 -75.79 -47.07
C ARG A 190 -26.14 -75.77 -47.80
#